data_b481c0092b6e9f5beabc9fb6b4320ffd
#
_entry.id   b481c0092b6e9f5beabc9fb6b4320ffd
#
_cell.length_a   1.000
_cell.length_b   1.000
_cell.length_c   1.000
_cell.angle_alpha   90.00
_cell.angle_beta   90.00
_cell.angle_gamma   90.00
#
_symmetry.space_group_name_H-M   'P 1'
#
loop_
_entity.id
_entity.type
_entity.pdbx_description
1 polymer ?
#
loop_
_entity_poly.entity_id
_entity_poly.type
_entity_poly.pdbx_seq_one_letter_code
_entity_poly.pdbx_strand_id
1 'polypeptide(L)'
;VESCELPNNTMTCEDSVKVVRAIGSTHNGVYRMSSAIPGLVETSSSLARVIVSDGEFKTQSLQRSSVDSSKLDVAHTVGAPYHLIGAEVEHTGSYPGWEPNPKSEILDIMEPLYKELYNEAPRVQACHAGLECGILNERYPGLDMISFGPTIRNPHSPDEKVHIASVEKFWGLLLEVLQRIPNAN
;
A
#
# COMPACT_ATOMS: atom_id res chain seq x y z
N VAL A 1 23.09 -24.52 0.97
CA VAL A 1 23.58 -24.53 2.38
C VAL A 1 25.07 -24.67 2.29
N GLU A 2 25.77 -23.67 2.83
CA GLU A 2 27.24 -23.68 2.91
C GLU A 2 27.64 -23.88 4.36
N SER A 3 28.75 -24.59 4.58
CA SER A 3 29.34 -24.71 5.91
C SER A 3 30.10 -23.42 6.22
N CYS A 4 29.94 -22.90 7.41
CA CYS A 4 30.69 -21.76 7.90
C CYS A 4 31.42 -22.10 9.20
N GLU A 5 32.33 -21.27 9.62
CA GLU A 5 32.93 -21.35 10.96
C GLU A 5 31.87 -21.15 12.05
N LEU A 6 32.05 -21.80 13.18
CA LEU A 6 31.12 -21.63 14.31
C LEU A 6 31.22 -20.17 14.82
N PRO A 7 30.07 -19.47 14.93
CA PRO A 7 30.06 -18.11 15.46
C PRO A 7 30.46 -18.12 16.95
N ASN A 8 31.12 -17.05 17.38
CA ASN A 8 31.57 -16.89 18.78
C ASN A 8 30.39 -16.78 19.78
N ASN A 9 29.26 -16.20 19.29
CA ASN A 9 28.04 -16.03 20.06
C ASN A 9 26.84 -16.55 19.28
N THR A 10 25.95 -17.26 19.97
CA THR A 10 24.69 -17.75 19.39
C THR A 10 23.55 -17.41 20.33
N MET A 11 22.36 -17.32 19.77
CA MET A 11 21.13 -17.27 20.54
C MET A 11 20.96 -18.58 21.35
N THR A 12 20.36 -18.52 22.53
CA THR A 12 20.01 -19.73 23.25
C THR A 12 19.03 -20.59 22.46
N CYS A 13 18.97 -21.89 22.72
CA CYS A 13 17.98 -22.75 22.08
C CYS A 13 16.55 -22.30 22.42
N GLU A 14 16.30 -21.84 23.63
CA GLU A 14 14.98 -21.34 24.04
C GLU A 14 14.58 -20.09 23.27
N ASP A 15 15.46 -19.10 23.17
CA ASP A 15 15.19 -17.87 22.43
C ASP A 15 15.09 -18.11 20.93
N SER A 16 15.92 -19.02 20.40
CA SER A 16 15.81 -19.43 18.99
C SER A 16 14.43 -20.00 18.65
N VAL A 17 13.89 -20.85 19.52
CA VAL A 17 12.55 -21.43 19.35
C VAL A 17 11.47 -20.34 19.44
N LYS A 18 11.57 -19.39 20.40
CA LYS A 18 10.65 -18.27 20.53
C LYS A 18 10.64 -17.41 19.26
N VAL A 19 11.81 -17.00 18.79
CA VAL A 19 11.99 -16.16 17.59
C VAL A 19 11.46 -16.86 16.34
N VAL A 20 11.82 -18.11 16.10
CA VAL A 20 11.35 -18.86 14.92
C VAL A 20 9.82 -19.01 14.93
N ARG A 21 9.23 -19.28 16.11
CA ARG A 21 7.77 -19.40 16.25
C ARG A 21 7.08 -18.05 16.04
N ALA A 22 7.62 -16.96 16.57
CA ALA A 22 7.06 -15.62 16.35
C ALA A 22 7.08 -15.24 14.87
N ILE A 23 8.22 -15.42 14.18
CA ILE A 23 8.34 -15.18 12.73
C ILE A 23 7.37 -16.08 11.95
N GLY A 24 7.31 -17.37 12.26
CA GLY A 24 6.45 -18.33 11.57
C GLY A 24 4.95 -18.08 11.78
N SER A 25 4.58 -17.39 12.86
CA SER A 25 3.19 -17.00 13.17
C SER A 25 2.83 -15.62 12.63
N THR A 26 3.82 -14.84 12.17
CA THR A 26 3.59 -13.51 11.63
C THR A 26 2.90 -13.57 10.28
N HIS A 27 1.75 -12.92 10.14
CA HIS A 27 1.05 -12.86 8.86
C HIS A 27 1.89 -12.11 7.82
N ASN A 28 2.04 -12.72 6.64
CA ASN A 28 2.74 -12.12 5.50
C ASN A 28 1.97 -12.40 4.21
N GLY A 29 1.64 -11.36 3.45
CA GLY A 29 0.85 -11.43 2.22
C GLY A 29 -0.51 -10.75 2.34
N VAL A 30 -1.47 -11.22 1.54
CA VAL A 30 -2.85 -10.69 1.54
C VAL A 30 -3.54 -11.08 2.85
N TYR A 31 -4.03 -10.08 3.57
CA TYR A 31 -4.77 -10.26 4.81
C TYR A 31 -6.28 -10.25 4.57
N ARG A 32 -6.76 -9.33 3.73
CA ARG A 32 -8.17 -9.17 3.39
C ARG A 32 -8.36 -8.75 1.95
N MET A 33 -9.36 -9.32 1.28
CA MET A 33 -9.84 -8.85 -0.01
C MET A 33 -10.97 -7.84 0.19
N SER A 34 -11.10 -6.89 -0.75
CA SER A 34 -12.20 -5.93 -0.73
C SER A 34 -13.55 -6.64 -0.88
N SER A 35 -14.50 -6.27 -0.02
CA SER A 35 -15.89 -6.72 -0.13
C SER A 35 -16.68 -5.95 -1.20
N ALA A 36 -16.21 -4.75 -1.56
CA ALA A 36 -16.88 -3.87 -2.52
C ALA A 36 -16.41 -4.09 -3.96
N ILE A 37 -15.14 -4.47 -4.16
CA ILE A 37 -14.53 -4.61 -5.50
C ILE A 37 -13.91 -6.00 -5.64
N PRO A 38 -14.51 -6.87 -6.47
CA PRO A 38 -13.96 -8.22 -6.70
C PRO A 38 -12.52 -8.19 -7.22
N GLY A 39 -11.67 -9.02 -6.63
CA GLY A 39 -10.26 -9.15 -7.04
C GLY A 39 -9.32 -8.08 -6.49
N LEU A 40 -9.82 -7.05 -5.81
CA LEU A 40 -9.00 -6.03 -5.17
C LEU A 40 -8.51 -6.50 -3.80
N VAL A 41 -7.20 -6.37 -3.55
CA VAL A 41 -6.63 -6.52 -2.21
C VAL A 41 -6.96 -5.26 -1.41
N GLU A 42 -7.66 -5.40 -0.29
CA GLU A 42 -7.96 -4.31 0.66
C GLU A 42 -6.81 -4.11 1.64
N THR A 43 -6.32 -5.21 2.23
CA THR A 43 -5.34 -5.19 3.32
C THR A 43 -4.26 -6.23 3.10
N SER A 44 -3.01 -5.86 3.31
CA SER A 44 -1.87 -6.75 3.22
C SER A 44 -0.79 -6.42 4.25
N SER A 45 0.06 -7.39 4.52
CA SER A 45 1.25 -7.24 5.37
C SER A 45 2.47 -7.80 4.67
N SER A 46 3.62 -7.17 4.87
CA SER A 46 4.91 -7.65 4.41
C SER A 46 5.90 -7.66 5.57
N LEU A 47 6.39 -8.82 5.94
CA LEU A 47 7.55 -8.95 6.82
C LEU A 47 8.81 -8.64 5.98
N ALA A 48 9.24 -7.38 6.02
CA ALA A 48 10.25 -6.88 5.10
C ALA A 48 11.68 -7.16 5.55
N ARG A 49 11.91 -7.25 6.86
CA ARG A 49 13.25 -7.41 7.41
C ARG A 49 13.26 -8.19 8.72
N VAL A 50 14.22 -9.09 8.83
CA VAL A 50 14.53 -9.83 10.07
C VAL A 50 16.03 -9.71 10.31
N ILE A 51 16.42 -9.26 11.49
CA ILE A 51 17.83 -9.11 11.88
C ILE A 51 18.03 -9.79 13.21
N VAL A 52 19.10 -10.56 13.28
CA VAL A 52 19.65 -11.08 14.53
C VAL A 52 21.13 -10.77 14.54
N SER A 53 21.53 -9.79 15.33
CA SER A 53 22.95 -9.40 15.48
C SER A 53 23.17 -8.72 16.82
N ASP A 54 24.39 -8.85 17.34
CA ASP A 54 24.86 -8.14 18.54
C ASP A 54 23.98 -8.34 19.79
N GLY A 55 23.36 -9.52 19.90
CA GLY A 55 22.45 -9.85 21.00
C GLY A 55 21.03 -9.29 20.86
N GLU A 56 20.72 -8.65 19.73
CA GLU A 56 19.41 -8.10 19.43
C GLU A 56 18.69 -8.92 18.36
N PHE A 57 17.36 -9.03 18.51
CA PHE A 57 16.44 -9.52 17.50
C PHE A 57 15.51 -8.38 17.09
N LYS A 58 15.46 -8.06 15.80
CA LYS A 58 14.61 -7.00 15.25
C LYS A 58 13.87 -7.49 14.03
N THR A 59 12.59 -7.12 13.92
CA THR A 59 11.80 -7.28 12.69
C THR A 59 11.23 -5.95 12.26
N GLN A 60 11.08 -5.78 10.95
CA GLN A 60 10.37 -4.65 10.36
C GLN A 60 9.33 -5.19 9.39
N SER A 61 8.11 -4.72 9.53
CA SER A 61 7.00 -5.10 8.67
C SER A 61 6.24 -3.85 8.22
N LEU A 62 5.61 -3.95 7.05
CA LEU A 62 4.80 -2.89 6.48
C LEU A 62 3.38 -3.42 6.27
N GLN A 63 2.41 -2.77 6.88
CA GLN A 63 1.00 -3.03 6.67
C GLN A 63 0.40 -1.96 5.76
N ARG A 64 -0.43 -2.38 4.82
CA ARG A 64 -1.14 -1.49 3.90
C ARG A 64 -2.61 -1.86 3.87
N SER A 65 -3.47 -0.85 3.88
CA SER A 65 -4.91 -1.02 3.70
C SER A 65 -5.53 0.26 3.14
N SER A 66 -6.57 0.11 2.32
CA SER A 66 -7.44 1.23 1.95
C SER A 66 -8.42 1.61 3.08
N VAL A 67 -8.59 0.74 4.09
CA VAL A 67 -9.48 0.92 5.25
C VAL A 67 -8.67 1.01 6.52
N ASP A 68 -8.74 2.14 7.24
CA ASP A 68 -7.90 2.40 8.41
C ASP A 68 -8.13 1.40 9.56
N SER A 69 -9.37 1.00 9.84
CA SER A 69 -9.66 0.01 10.87
C SER A 69 -9.05 -1.36 10.54
N SER A 70 -9.06 -1.77 9.28
CA SER A 70 -8.43 -3.01 8.81
C SER A 70 -6.90 -2.93 8.87
N LYS A 71 -6.32 -1.73 8.65
CA LYS A 71 -4.89 -1.49 8.81
C LYS A 71 -4.45 -1.68 10.26
N LEU A 72 -5.21 -1.15 11.21
CA LEU A 72 -4.94 -1.32 12.64
C LEU A 72 -5.10 -2.78 13.08
N ASP A 73 -6.15 -3.47 12.58
CA ASP A 73 -6.40 -4.87 12.87
C ASP A 73 -5.20 -5.75 12.44
N VAL A 74 -4.73 -5.61 11.20
CA VAL A 74 -3.56 -6.37 10.74
C VAL A 74 -2.28 -5.96 11.46
N ALA A 75 -2.10 -4.70 11.85
CA ALA A 75 -0.94 -4.26 12.62
C ALA A 75 -0.90 -4.93 13.99
N HIS A 76 -2.01 -4.98 14.71
CA HIS A 76 -2.13 -5.68 15.98
C HIS A 76 -1.93 -7.19 15.83
N THR A 77 -2.50 -7.79 14.78
CA THR A 77 -2.32 -9.22 14.49
C THR A 77 -0.85 -9.57 14.24
N VAL A 78 -0.14 -8.74 13.49
CA VAL A 78 1.30 -8.91 13.22
C VAL A 78 2.14 -8.69 14.47
N GLY A 79 1.76 -7.77 15.34
CA GLY A 79 2.45 -7.49 16.61
C GLY A 79 2.27 -8.58 17.68
N ALA A 80 1.13 -9.27 17.67
CA ALA A 80 0.76 -10.22 18.72
C ALA A 80 1.80 -11.34 19.01
N PRO A 81 2.38 -12.03 18.02
CA PRO A 81 3.40 -13.05 18.27
C PRO A 81 4.65 -12.49 18.96
N TYR A 82 5.01 -11.24 18.70
CA TYR A 82 6.17 -10.60 19.31
C TYR A 82 5.90 -10.21 20.76
N HIS A 83 4.72 -9.71 21.08
CA HIS A 83 4.30 -9.49 22.45
C HIS A 83 4.32 -10.78 23.29
N LEU A 84 3.90 -11.90 22.70
CA LEU A 84 3.89 -13.20 23.39
C LEU A 84 5.29 -13.68 23.76
N ILE A 85 6.32 -13.29 23.03
CA ILE A 85 7.72 -13.62 23.38
C ILE A 85 8.42 -12.55 24.22
N GLY A 86 7.69 -11.50 24.63
CA GLY A 86 8.19 -10.39 25.45
C GLY A 86 8.98 -9.34 24.67
N ALA A 87 8.85 -9.29 23.36
CA ALA A 87 9.48 -8.24 22.56
C ALA A 87 8.68 -6.93 22.62
N GLU A 88 9.37 -5.81 22.50
CA GLU A 88 8.77 -4.50 22.32
C GLU A 88 8.25 -4.36 20.89
N VAL A 89 7.03 -3.83 20.73
CA VAL A 89 6.40 -3.59 19.43
C VAL A 89 6.01 -2.13 19.33
N GLU A 90 6.52 -1.47 18.29
CA GLU A 90 6.24 -0.08 17.99
C GLU A 90 5.53 0.04 16.64
N HIS A 91 4.48 0.86 16.57
CA HIS A 91 3.76 1.19 15.36
C HIS A 91 4.03 2.64 14.95
N THR A 92 4.72 2.86 13.83
CA THR A 92 5.14 4.18 13.37
C THR A 92 4.84 4.38 11.89
N GLY A 93 4.90 5.63 11.40
CA GLY A 93 4.81 5.96 9.99
C GLY A 93 3.45 5.67 9.36
N SER A 94 2.38 5.65 10.16
CA SER A 94 1.03 5.45 9.62
C SER A 94 0.60 6.62 8.76
N TYR A 95 -0.05 6.32 7.64
CA TYR A 95 -0.76 7.27 6.79
C TYR A 95 -2.19 6.77 6.54
N PRO A 96 -3.16 7.68 6.27
CA PRO A 96 -4.55 7.31 6.08
C PRO A 96 -4.74 6.47 4.83
N GLY A 97 -5.70 5.56 4.87
CA GLY A 97 -6.18 4.82 3.70
C GLY A 97 -6.98 5.75 2.77
N TRP A 98 -7.10 5.32 1.52
CA TRP A 98 -8.03 5.94 0.57
C TRP A 98 -8.99 4.87 0.06
N GLU A 99 -10.17 4.86 0.66
CA GLU A 99 -11.21 3.91 0.30
C GLU A 99 -11.78 4.27 -1.09
N PRO A 100 -11.93 3.28 -1.99
CA PRO A 100 -12.49 3.53 -3.31
C PRO A 100 -13.94 4.03 -3.22
N ASN A 101 -14.26 5.12 -3.93
CA ASN A 101 -15.62 5.63 -4.06
C ASN A 101 -16.27 5.10 -5.36
N PRO A 102 -17.16 4.09 -5.30
CA PRO A 102 -17.83 3.58 -6.49
C PRO A 102 -18.89 4.54 -7.07
N LYS A 103 -19.16 5.66 -6.40
CA LYS A 103 -20.11 6.71 -6.80
C LYS A 103 -19.39 8.04 -7.06
N SER A 104 -18.18 8.00 -7.56
CA SER A 104 -17.37 9.18 -7.85
C SER A 104 -17.94 9.94 -9.04
N GLU A 105 -18.39 11.19 -8.83
CA GLU A 105 -18.91 12.06 -9.87
C GLU A 105 -17.81 12.44 -10.88
N ILE A 106 -16.58 12.63 -10.41
CA ILE A 106 -15.43 12.92 -11.29
C ILE A 106 -15.10 11.72 -12.18
N LEU A 107 -15.26 10.49 -11.69
CA LEU A 107 -15.06 9.29 -12.49
C LEU A 107 -16.13 9.19 -13.59
N ASP A 108 -17.38 9.49 -13.27
CA ASP A 108 -18.51 9.50 -14.22
C ASP A 108 -18.29 10.53 -15.36
N ILE A 109 -17.53 11.59 -15.12
CA ILE A 109 -17.12 12.56 -16.14
C ILE A 109 -15.92 12.03 -16.95
N MET A 110 -14.92 11.49 -16.27
CA MET A 110 -13.63 11.14 -16.88
C MET A 110 -13.69 9.88 -17.74
N GLU A 111 -14.46 8.88 -17.37
CA GLU A 111 -14.52 7.60 -18.08
C GLU A 111 -15.08 7.76 -19.52
N PRO A 112 -16.25 8.39 -19.74
CA PRO A 112 -16.76 8.64 -21.09
C PRO A 112 -15.86 9.61 -21.88
N LEU A 113 -15.31 10.63 -21.23
CA LEU A 113 -14.39 11.57 -21.87
C LEU A 113 -13.12 10.88 -22.39
N TYR A 114 -12.51 10.01 -21.59
CA TYR A 114 -11.34 9.24 -22.03
C TYR A 114 -11.65 8.40 -23.27
N LYS A 115 -12.81 7.73 -23.26
CA LYS A 115 -13.28 6.93 -24.40
C LYS A 115 -13.53 7.79 -25.64
N GLU A 116 -14.09 9.00 -25.48
CA GLU A 116 -14.30 9.95 -26.57
C GLU A 116 -12.96 10.39 -27.20
N LEU A 117 -11.98 10.77 -26.37
CA LEU A 117 -10.70 11.30 -26.83
C LEU A 117 -9.80 10.23 -27.47
N TYR A 118 -9.81 9.01 -26.94
CA TYR A 118 -8.80 8.00 -27.30
C TYR A 118 -9.38 6.75 -27.95
N ASN A 119 -10.70 6.66 -28.08
CA ASN A 119 -11.41 5.51 -28.64
C ASN A 119 -11.07 4.18 -27.96
N GLU A 120 -10.73 4.24 -26.66
CA GLU A 120 -10.44 3.09 -25.80
C GLU A 120 -11.04 3.31 -24.40
N ALA A 121 -11.39 2.23 -23.70
CA ALA A 121 -11.87 2.33 -22.33
C ALA A 121 -10.68 2.57 -21.38
N PRO A 122 -10.80 3.49 -20.39
CA PRO A 122 -9.79 3.65 -19.37
C PRO A 122 -9.75 2.42 -18.47
N ARG A 123 -8.59 2.17 -17.85
CA ARG A 123 -8.46 1.18 -16.78
C ARG A 123 -8.68 1.85 -15.44
N VAL A 124 -9.90 1.75 -14.93
CA VAL A 124 -10.23 2.23 -13.59
C VAL A 124 -9.82 1.16 -12.59
N GLN A 125 -8.93 1.52 -11.68
CA GLN A 125 -8.39 0.60 -10.69
C GLN A 125 -8.35 1.26 -9.32
N ALA A 126 -8.53 0.48 -8.28
CA ALA A 126 -8.25 0.88 -6.91
C ALA A 126 -7.02 0.12 -6.42
N CYS A 127 -6.30 0.69 -5.48
CA CYS A 127 -5.18 0.02 -4.84
C CYS A 127 -5.16 0.35 -3.35
N HIS A 128 -4.57 -0.53 -2.56
CA HIS A 128 -4.36 -0.35 -1.11
C HIS A 128 -3.02 0.32 -0.78
N ALA A 129 -2.44 1.03 -1.76
CA ALA A 129 -1.24 1.82 -1.54
C ALA A 129 -1.58 3.16 -0.87
N GLY A 130 -0.57 3.73 -0.16
CA GLY A 130 -0.66 5.10 0.31
C GLY A 130 -0.56 6.07 -0.85
N LEU A 131 -1.60 6.84 -1.06
CA LEU A 131 -1.65 7.90 -2.04
C LEU A 131 -1.94 9.22 -1.33
N GLU A 132 -1.53 10.32 -1.95
CA GLU A 132 -1.79 11.69 -1.48
C GLU A 132 -3.28 11.94 -1.27
N CYS A 133 -4.14 11.26 -2.04
CA CYS A 133 -5.59 11.34 -1.89
C CYS A 133 -6.07 10.86 -0.51
N GLY A 134 -5.40 9.89 0.13
CA GLY A 134 -5.70 9.49 1.50
C GLY A 134 -5.47 10.64 2.48
N ILE A 135 -4.36 11.36 2.37
CA ILE A 135 -4.03 12.52 3.21
C ILE A 135 -5.02 13.66 2.97
N LEU A 136 -5.40 13.91 1.72
CA LEU A 136 -6.39 14.92 1.38
C LEU A 136 -7.78 14.56 1.93
N ASN A 137 -8.18 13.29 1.82
CA ASN A 137 -9.47 12.82 2.33
C ASN A 137 -9.59 12.95 3.86
N GLU A 138 -8.48 12.74 4.59
CA GLU A 138 -8.46 12.96 6.04
C GLU A 138 -8.70 14.43 6.39
N ARG A 139 -8.15 15.35 5.59
CA ARG A 139 -8.30 16.81 5.81
C ARG A 139 -9.61 17.37 5.28
N TYR A 140 -10.13 16.79 4.21
CA TYR A 140 -11.35 17.22 3.52
C TYR A 140 -12.28 16.01 3.32
N PRO A 141 -12.94 15.50 4.40
CA PRO A 141 -13.81 14.35 4.31
C PRO A 141 -14.93 14.57 3.28
N GLY A 142 -15.11 13.60 2.41
CA GLY A 142 -16.12 13.67 1.35
C GLY A 142 -15.67 14.37 0.07
N LEU A 143 -14.41 14.82 -0.02
CA LEU A 143 -13.85 15.31 -1.28
C LEU A 143 -13.77 14.16 -2.29
N ASP A 144 -14.46 14.31 -3.41
CA ASP A 144 -14.37 13.35 -4.51
C ASP A 144 -13.06 13.55 -5.27
N MET A 145 -12.29 12.47 -5.42
CA MET A 145 -10.93 12.53 -5.96
C MET A 145 -10.64 11.36 -6.87
N ILE A 146 -9.78 11.61 -7.86
CA ILE A 146 -9.22 10.57 -8.72
C ILE A 146 -7.72 10.82 -8.89
N SER A 147 -6.94 9.74 -8.90
CA SER A 147 -5.51 9.77 -9.17
C SER A 147 -5.26 9.25 -10.58
N PHE A 148 -4.62 10.03 -11.41
CA PHE A 148 -4.22 9.64 -12.76
C PHE A 148 -2.93 10.36 -13.18
N GLY A 149 -2.23 9.80 -14.16
CA GLY A 149 -0.95 10.36 -14.59
C GLY A 149 -0.39 9.66 -15.83
N PRO A 150 0.81 10.09 -16.28
CA PRO A 150 1.51 9.42 -17.36
C PRO A 150 1.99 8.03 -16.95
N THR A 151 2.36 7.22 -17.95
CA THR A 151 2.90 5.89 -17.73
C THR A 151 4.31 5.97 -17.14
N ILE A 152 4.48 5.50 -15.92
CA ILE A 152 5.77 5.35 -15.25
C ILE A 152 6.16 3.87 -15.25
N ARG A 153 7.43 3.59 -15.48
CA ARG A 153 8.02 2.25 -15.40
C ARG A 153 9.07 2.21 -14.30
N ASN A 154 9.15 1.10 -13.60
CA ASN A 154 10.06 0.87 -12.48
C ASN A 154 9.99 1.97 -11.40
N PRO A 155 8.79 2.35 -10.91
CA PRO A 155 8.67 3.38 -9.88
C PRO A 155 9.47 2.97 -8.64
N HIS A 156 10.01 3.96 -7.91
CA HIS A 156 10.81 3.78 -6.70
C HIS A 156 12.15 3.03 -6.93
N SER A 157 12.68 3.06 -8.14
CA SER A 157 13.99 2.47 -8.46
C SER A 157 14.90 3.46 -9.18
N PRO A 158 16.23 3.26 -9.18
CA PRO A 158 17.16 4.08 -9.97
C PRO A 158 16.87 4.06 -11.48
N ASP A 159 16.16 3.05 -11.95
CA ASP A 159 15.74 2.87 -13.36
C ASP A 159 14.37 3.44 -13.66
N GLU A 160 13.81 4.26 -12.77
CA GLU A 160 12.51 4.90 -12.97
C GLU A 160 12.51 5.79 -14.22
N LYS A 161 11.48 5.64 -15.03
CA LYS A 161 11.33 6.41 -16.28
C LYS A 161 9.86 6.62 -16.63
N VAL A 162 9.60 7.78 -17.23
CA VAL A 162 8.30 8.14 -17.79
C VAL A 162 8.26 7.89 -19.29
N HIS A 163 7.13 7.41 -19.80
CA HIS A 163 6.89 7.28 -21.23
C HIS A 163 6.46 8.63 -21.81
N ILE A 164 7.32 9.26 -22.62
CA ILE A 164 7.16 10.65 -23.10
C ILE A 164 5.80 10.88 -23.78
N ALA A 165 5.40 10.03 -24.72
CA ALA A 165 4.11 10.19 -25.42
C ALA A 165 2.89 10.09 -24.48
N SER A 166 3.02 9.42 -23.32
CA SER A 166 1.94 9.37 -22.34
C SER A 166 1.80 10.65 -21.52
N VAL A 167 2.82 11.49 -21.48
CA VAL A 167 2.75 12.82 -20.84
C VAL A 167 1.83 13.74 -21.65
N GLU A 168 1.95 13.74 -22.98
CA GLU A 168 1.07 14.50 -23.86
C GLU A 168 -0.39 14.02 -23.74
N LYS A 169 -0.60 12.71 -23.74
CA LYS A 169 -1.91 12.10 -23.53
C LYS A 169 -2.51 12.50 -22.17
N PHE A 170 -1.74 12.40 -21.10
CA PHE A 170 -2.16 12.82 -19.76
C PHE A 170 -2.54 14.30 -19.72
N TRP A 171 -1.71 15.18 -20.31
CA TRP A 171 -1.94 16.63 -20.34
C TRP A 171 -3.21 16.99 -21.09
N GLY A 172 -3.43 16.38 -22.26
CA GLY A 172 -4.65 16.57 -23.05
C GLY A 172 -5.90 16.18 -22.27
N LEU A 173 -5.89 15.00 -21.60
CA LEU A 173 -7.00 14.58 -20.77
C LEU A 173 -7.24 15.56 -19.61
N LEU A 174 -6.19 16.00 -18.92
CA LEU A 174 -6.31 16.95 -17.81
C LEU A 174 -7.01 18.25 -18.25
N LEU A 175 -6.59 18.83 -19.36
CA LEU A 175 -7.20 20.07 -19.86
C LEU A 175 -8.69 19.89 -20.19
N GLU A 176 -9.05 18.80 -20.84
CA GLU A 176 -10.44 18.50 -21.19
C GLU A 176 -11.31 18.23 -19.94
N VAL A 177 -10.78 17.54 -18.95
CA VAL A 177 -11.47 17.32 -17.66
C VAL A 177 -11.74 18.65 -16.97
N LEU A 178 -10.74 19.54 -16.88
CA LEU A 178 -10.90 20.84 -16.23
C LEU A 178 -11.94 21.74 -16.94
N GLN A 179 -12.13 21.58 -18.24
CA GLN A 179 -13.18 22.32 -18.99
C GLN A 179 -14.58 21.76 -18.73
N ARG A 180 -14.70 20.47 -18.36
CA ARG A 180 -16.00 19.79 -18.19
C ARG A 180 -16.45 19.66 -16.73
N ILE A 181 -15.57 19.95 -15.78
CA ILE A 181 -15.95 19.99 -14.37
C ILE A 181 -16.92 21.16 -14.15
N PRO A 182 -18.10 20.91 -13.57
CA PRO A 182 -19.06 21.96 -13.25
C PRO A 182 -18.45 23.03 -12.37
N ASN A 183 -18.73 24.30 -12.66
CA ASN A 183 -18.37 25.37 -11.72
C ASN A 183 -19.15 25.20 -10.41
N ALA A 184 -18.48 25.43 -9.29
CA ALA A 184 -19.14 25.51 -8.02
C ALA A 184 -20.17 26.66 -8.05
N ASN A 185 -21.44 26.33 -7.80
CA ASN A 185 -22.51 27.32 -7.63
C ASN A 185 -22.40 28.01 -6.29
#